data_87dac0a99cc9f4bea5f6e476424140b3
#
_entry.id   87dac0a99cc9f4bea5f6e476424140b3
#
_cell.length_a   1.000
_cell.length_b   1.000
_cell.length_c   1.000
_cell.angle_alpha   90.00
_cell.angle_beta   90.00
_cell.angle_gamma   90.00
#
_symmetry.space_group_name_H-M   'P 1'
#
loop_
_entity.id
_entity.type
_entity.pdbx_description
1 polymer ?
#
loop_
_entity_poly.entity_id
_entity_poly.type
_entity_poly.pdbx_seq_one_letter_code
_entity_poly.pdbx_strand_id
1 'polypeptide(L)'
;DKKTDYINCSVQYPNWWYLRRVKDNNPIFSDWAILFIDPIVATIETTQFCKVNAATRYGEYIYKGAEAFREMFSANVGKQNRTIDMLQNAPTDDQAEVLVYESIPVSMIKGIVFENEKIARQKIVEWKVMGFPKIDVFISPELFDVSTSGKIRCGVEPVVKPYREEENELF
;
A
#
# COMPACT_ATOMS: atom_id res chain seq x y z
N ASP A 1 14.00 -2.19 13.57
CA ASP A 1 14.81 -1.39 12.64
C ASP A 1 15.23 -0.03 13.22
N LYS A 2 14.64 0.39 14.33
CA LYS A 2 14.86 1.72 14.95
C LYS A 2 14.49 2.91 14.04
N LYS A 3 13.57 2.70 13.08
CA LYS A 3 13.08 3.73 12.15
C LYS A 3 11.73 4.28 12.57
N THR A 4 11.62 4.68 13.86
CA THR A 4 10.39 5.22 14.44
C THR A 4 9.93 6.54 13.81
N ASP A 5 10.87 7.27 13.17
CA ASP A 5 10.60 8.54 12.50
C ASP A 5 10.25 8.36 11.01
N TYR A 6 9.96 7.14 10.58
CA TYR A 6 9.61 6.83 9.21
C TYR A 6 8.21 6.22 9.10
N ILE A 7 7.49 6.61 8.04
CA ILE A 7 6.27 5.97 7.61
C ILE A 7 6.63 4.88 6.60
N ASN A 8 6.30 3.64 6.93
CA ASN A 8 6.56 2.51 6.04
C ASN A 8 5.42 2.38 5.03
N CYS A 9 5.75 2.53 3.75
CA CYS A 9 4.84 2.33 2.63
C CYS A 9 5.22 1.07 1.86
N SER A 10 4.23 0.38 1.31
CA SER A 10 4.44 -0.70 0.34
C SER A 10 4.68 -0.14 -1.06
N VAL A 11 5.34 -0.92 -1.92
CA VAL A 11 5.54 -0.57 -3.33
C VAL A 11 4.43 -1.18 -4.17
N GLN A 12 3.67 -0.36 -4.90
CA GLN A 12 2.59 -0.69 -5.83
C GLN A 12 1.42 -1.46 -5.20
N TYR A 13 1.70 -2.52 -4.42
CA TYR A 13 0.71 -3.38 -3.80
C TYR A 13 0.95 -3.47 -2.29
N PRO A 14 -0.10 -3.68 -1.47
CA PRO A 14 0.06 -3.76 -0.03
C PRO A 14 0.88 -4.97 0.40
N ASN A 15 1.56 -4.86 1.54
CA ASN A 15 2.12 -6.03 2.23
C ASN A 15 0.95 -6.83 2.86
N TRP A 16 0.38 -7.77 2.10
CA TRP A 16 -0.79 -8.56 2.52
C TRP A 16 -0.54 -9.39 3.79
N TRP A 17 0.69 -9.87 3.99
CA TRP A 17 1.06 -10.65 5.17
C TRP A 17 1.00 -9.81 6.43
N TYR A 18 1.52 -8.58 6.33
CA TYR A 18 1.45 -7.62 7.42
C TYR A 18 0.01 -7.16 7.66
N LEU A 19 -0.72 -6.79 6.63
CA LEU A 19 -2.11 -6.35 6.71
C LEU A 19 -2.99 -7.42 7.38
N ARG A 20 -2.88 -8.68 6.94
CA ARG A 20 -3.58 -9.81 7.56
C ARG A 20 -3.24 -9.94 9.03
N ARG A 21 -1.96 -9.96 9.37
CA ARG A 21 -1.50 -10.05 10.76
C ARG A 21 -2.06 -8.94 11.64
N VAL A 22 -2.09 -7.70 11.12
CA VAL A 22 -2.61 -6.54 11.88
C VAL A 22 -4.13 -6.65 12.04
N LYS A 23 -4.87 -7.06 11.01
CA LYS A 23 -6.31 -7.33 11.09
C LYS A 23 -6.61 -8.40 12.15
N ASP A 24 -5.91 -9.52 12.12
CA ASP A 24 -6.11 -10.64 13.03
C ASP A 24 -5.82 -10.28 14.51
N ASN A 25 -4.83 -9.41 14.73
CA ASN A 25 -4.41 -8.99 16.07
C ASN A 25 -5.20 -7.78 16.63
N ASN A 26 -6.03 -7.13 15.84
CA ASN A 26 -6.80 -5.95 16.24
C ASN A 26 -8.29 -6.11 15.93
N PRO A 27 -8.99 -7.03 16.56
CA PRO A 27 -10.39 -7.32 16.26
C PRO A 27 -11.35 -6.15 16.55
N ILE A 28 -10.91 -5.14 17.32
CA ILE A 28 -11.69 -3.93 17.59
C ILE A 28 -11.79 -3.02 16.36
N PHE A 29 -10.77 -3.04 15.50
CA PHE A 29 -10.75 -2.25 14.28
C PHE A 29 -11.15 -3.15 13.10
N SER A 30 -12.42 -3.06 12.70
CA SER A 30 -12.97 -3.85 11.58
C SER A 30 -12.69 -3.22 10.21
N ASP A 31 -12.54 -1.89 10.19
CA ASP A 31 -12.49 -1.12 8.95
C ASP A 31 -11.06 -0.68 8.65
N TRP A 32 -10.51 -1.22 7.58
CA TRP A 32 -9.17 -0.91 7.11
C TRP A 32 -9.24 -0.18 5.78
N ALA A 33 -8.28 0.69 5.55
CA ALA A 33 -8.14 1.42 4.30
C ALA A 33 -6.70 1.31 3.78
N ILE A 34 -6.54 1.32 2.47
CA ILE A 34 -5.26 1.45 1.80
C ILE A 34 -5.21 2.85 1.18
N LEU A 35 -4.13 3.58 1.43
CA LEU A 35 -3.92 4.91 0.86
C LEU A 35 -3.05 4.80 -0.39
N PHE A 36 -3.51 5.38 -1.50
CA PHE A 36 -2.67 5.61 -2.67
C PHE A 36 -1.89 6.90 -2.47
N ILE A 37 -0.59 6.76 -2.40
CA ILE A 37 0.33 7.88 -2.18
C ILE A 37 0.99 8.26 -3.51
N ASP A 38 1.15 9.56 -3.75
CA ASP A 38 1.87 10.06 -4.92
C ASP A 38 3.29 9.48 -4.95
N PRO A 39 3.69 8.80 -6.04
CA PRO A 39 5.02 8.20 -6.16
C PRO A 39 6.17 9.21 -6.05
N ILE A 40 5.90 10.51 -6.14
CA ILE A 40 6.91 11.55 -5.95
C ILE A 40 7.60 11.45 -4.59
N VAL A 41 6.92 10.88 -3.57
CA VAL A 41 7.54 10.64 -2.24
C VAL A 41 8.81 9.78 -2.34
N ALA A 42 8.89 8.90 -3.35
CA ALA A 42 10.07 8.08 -3.59
C ALA A 42 11.27 8.87 -4.15
N THR A 43 11.05 10.10 -4.62
CA THR A 43 12.13 10.98 -5.12
C THR A 43 12.68 11.93 -4.08
N ILE A 44 12.08 11.98 -2.89
CA ILE A 44 12.53 12.83 -1.78
C ILE A 44 13.86 12.29 -1.25
N GLU A 45 14.85 13.15 -1.07
CA GLU A 45 16.22 12.78 -0.70
C GLU A 45 16.30 11.99 0.62
N THR A 46 15.39 12.24 1.56
CA THR A 46 15.34 11.55 2.85
C THR A 46 14.68 10.18 2.77
N THR A 47 13.96 9.87 1.67
CA THR A 47 13.29 8.58 1.47
C THR A 47 14.31 7.44 1.36
N GLN A 48 13.99 6.33 2.01
CA GLN A 48 14.81 5.12 2.02
C GLN A 48 14.01 3.94 1.45
N PHE A 49 14.74 2.92 1.02
CA PHE A 49 14.18 1.74 0.38
C PHE A 49 14.70 0.49 1.05
N CYS A 50 13.82 -0.49 1.24
CA CYS A 50 14.19 -1.80 1.72
C CYS A 50 13.58 -2.86 0.81
N LYS A 51 14.42 -3.68 0.19
CA LYS A 51 13.98 -4.72 -0.75
C LYS A 51 13.27 -5.90 -0.11
N VAL A 52 13.27 -5.97 1.22
CA VAL A 52 12.58 -6.94 2.07
C VAL A 52 11.87 -6.18 3.18
N ASN A 53 11.29 -6.85 4.16
CA ASN A 53 10.75 -6.18 5.35
C ASN A 53 11.85 -5.39 6.09
N ALA A 54 11.59 -4.13 6.41
CA ALA A 54 12.55 -3.21 7.02
C ALA A 54 13.09 -3.69 8.38
N ALA A 55 12.32 -4.47 9.12
CA ALA A 55 12.77 -5.06 10.39
C ALA A 55 13.77 -6.22 10.21
N THR A 56 13.96 -6.72 8.99
CA THR A 56 14.88 -7.82 8.70
C THR A 56 16.29 -7.44 9.10
N ARG A 57 16.91 -8.29 9.93
CA ARG A 57 18.27 -8.07 10.47
C ARG A 57 18.48 -6.65 11.00
N TYR A 58 17.49 -6.13 11.72
CA TYR A 58 17.55 -4.81 12.36
C TYR A 58 17.75 -3.63 11.39
N GLY A 59 17.27 -3.74 10.14
CA GLY A 59 17.37 -2.67 9.16
C GLY A 59 18.61 -2.71 8.26
N GLU A 60 19.33 -3.83 8.22
CA GLU A 60 20.57 -4.01 7.43
C GLU A 60 20.35 -3.73 5.93
N TYR A 61 19.12 -3.92 5.41
CA TYR A 61 18.80 -3.78 4.00
C TYR A 61 18.15 -2.45 3.62
N ILE A 62 18.23 -1.45 4.50
CA ILE A 62 17.66 -0.11 4.25
C ILE A 62 18.74 0.78 3.65
N TYR A 63 18.50 1.25 2.42
CA TYR A 63 19.41 2.11 1.67
C TYR A 63 18.69 3.28 1.03
N LYS A 64 19.43 4.29 0.56
CA LYS A 64 18.93 5.46 -0.16
C LYS A 64 19.24 5.38 -1.65
N GLY A 65 18.48 6.17 -2.41
CA GLY A 65 18.77 6.45 -3.81
C GLY A 65 18.18 5.44 -4.80
N ALA A 66 18.30 5.78 -6.07
CA ALA A 66 17.65 5.06 -7.17
C ALA A 66 18.10 3.59 -7.29
N GLU A 67 19.34 3.28 -6.92
CA GLU A 67 19.84 1.90 -6.97
C GLU A 67 19.13 1.02 -5.94
N ALA A 68 18.96 1.50 -4.71
CA ALA A 68 18.23 0.79 -3.68
C ALA A 68 16.77 0.51 -4.10
N PHE A 69 16.13 1.45 -4.78
CA PHE A 69 14.81 1.25 -5.36
C PHE A 69 14.83 0.16 -6.44
N ARG A 70 15.80 0.19 -7.37
CA ARG A 70 15.91 -0.82 -8.43
C ARG A 70 16.15 -2.22 -7.88
N GLU A 71 16.93 -2.35 -6.81
CA GLU A 71 17.19 -3.64 -6.16
C GLU A 71 15.93 -4.36 -5.67
N MET A 72 14.84 -3.63 -5.40
CA MET A 72 13.57 -4.24 -5.03
C MET A 72 12.98 -5.13 -6.14
N PHE A 73 13.38 -4.87 -7.40
CA PHE A 73 12.91 -5.58 -8.60
C PHE A 73 13.94 -6.56 -9.16
N SER A 74 15.01 -6.83 -8.42
CA SER A 74 16.05 -7.79 -8.83
C SER A 74 15.49 -9.21 -8.97
N ALA A 75 16.14 -10.01 -9.81
CA ALA A 75 15.72 -11.40 -10.07
C ALA A 75 15.63 -12.25 -8.78
N ASN A 76 16.49 -11.96 -7.81
CA ASN A 76 16.52 -12.67 -6.53
C ASN A 76 16.59 -11.65 -5.40
N VAL A 77 15.63 -11.72 -4.47
CA VAL A 77 15.57 -10.86 -3.28
C VAL A 77 15.28 -11.72 -2.07
N GLY A 78 16.22 -11.81 -1.14
CA GLY A 78 16.10 -12.66 0.03
C GLY A 78 15.88 -14.14 -0.36
N LYS A 79 14.71 -14.67 -0.03
CA LYS A 79 14.28 -16.04 -0.42
C LYS A 79 13.33 -16.04 -1.61
N GLN A 80 13.00 -14.89 -2.16
CA GLN A 80 12.06 -14.75 -3.25
C GLN A 80 12.79 -14.67 -4.60
N ASN A 81 12.22 -15.32 -5.60
CA ASN A 81 12.69 -15.27 -6.98
C ASN A 81 11.60 -14.61 -7.84
N ARG A 82 12.02 -13.69 -8.71
CA ARG A 82 11.13 -13.10 -9.69
C ARG A 82 10.88 -14.09 -10.82
N THR A 83 9.61 -14.38 -11.09
CA THR A 83 9.22 -15.21 -12.24
C THR A 83 9.09 -14.35 -13.49
N ILE A 84 9.12 -14.98 -14.67
CA ILE A 84 8.97 -14.29 -15.96
C ILE A 84 7.57 -13.69 -16.10
N ASP A 85 6.57 -14.33 -15.52
CA ASP A 85 5.16 -13.91 -15.59
C ASP A 85 4.81 -12.83 -14.57
N MET A 86 5.67 -12.60 -13.58
CA MET A 86 5.37 -11.64 -12.51
C MET A 86 5.22 -10.22 -13.05
N LEU A 87 4.20 -9.50 -12.56
CA LEU A 87 3.97 -8.10 -12.93
C LEU A 87 5.24 -7.26 -12.73
N GLN A 88 5.60 -6.49 -13.76
CA GLN A 88 6.87 -5.72 -13.74
C GLN A 88 6.90 -4.62 -12.70
N ASN A 89 5.73 -4.05 -12.37
CA ASN A 89 5.56 -3.00 -11.36
C ASN A 89 5.52 -3.52 -9.91
N ALA A 90 5.48 -4.84 -9.70
CA ALA A 90 5.52 -5.43 -8.37
C ALA A 90 6.98 -5.69 -7.94
N PRO A 91 7.36 -5.40 -6.69
CA PRO A 91 8.68 -5.77 -6.17
C PRO A 91 8.78 -7.29 -6.04
N THR A 92 10.00 -7.82 -6.11
CA THR A 92 10.25 -9.27 -6.05
C THR A 92 9.87 -9.89 -4.71
N ASP A 93 10.02 -9.14 -3.63
CA ASP A 93 9.50 -9.49 -2.30
C ASP A 93 8.30 -8.60 -1.97
N ASP A 94 7.16 -9.21 -1.66
CA ASP A 94 5.90 -8.51 -1.31
C ASP A 94 6.03 -7.63 -0.05
N GLN A 95 7.09 -7.84 0.73
CA GLN A 95 7.39 -7.10 1.95
C GLN A 95 8.38 -5.96 1.73
N ALA A 96 8.72 -5.65 0.47
CA ALA A 96 9.56 -4.50 0.14
C ALA A 96 8.88 -3.19 0.60
N GLU A 97 9.67 -2.29 1.18
CA GLU A 97 9.16 -1.08 1.82
C GLU A 97 9.85 0.19 1.32
N VAL A 98 9.06 1.26 1.17
CA VAL A 98 9.52 2.64 1.00
C VAL A 98 9.33 3.35 2.33
N LEU A 99 10.40 3.85 2.90
CA LEU A 99 10.41 4.52 4.20
C LEU A 99 10.47 6.03 3.97
N VAL A 100 9.34 6.71 4.23
CA VAL A 100 9.20 8.17 4.08
C VAL A 100 9.44 8.83 5.42
N TYR A 101 10.35 9.81 5.46
CA TYR A 101 10.77 10.46 6.71
C TYR A 101 9.67 11.39 7.25
N GLU A 102 9.44 11.32 8.55
CA GLU A 102 8.52 12.12 9.38
C GLU A 102 7.04 12.07 8.94
N SER A 103 6.71 12.59 7.76
CA SER A 103 5.31 12.76 7.38
C SER A 103 5.06 12.68 5.88
N ILE A 104 3.84 12.31 5.52
CA ILE A 104 3.33 12.39 4.15
C ILE A 104 2.22 13.45 4.16
N PRO A 105 2.39 14.58 3.44
CA PRO A 105 1.36 15.60 3.34
C PRO A 105 0.04 15.05 2.75
N VAL A 106 -1.09 15.51 3.25
CA VAL A 106 -2.41 15.08 2.75
C VAL A 106 -2.56 15.30 1.25
N SER A 107 -1.96 16.35 0.69
CA SER A 107 -1.95 16.63 -0.76
C SER A 107 -1.28 15.53 -1.61
N MET A 108 -0.47 14.67 -0.98
CA MET A 108 0.16 13.52 -1.62
C MET A 108 -0.69 12.25 -1.54
N ILE A 109 -1.82 12.26 -0.84
CA ILE A 109 -2.79 11.18 -0.85
C ILE A 109 -3.67 11.34 -2.09
N LYS A 110 -3.54 10.43 -3.05
CA LYS A 110 -4.24 10.46 -4.34
C LYS A 110 -5.55 9.68 -4.32
N GLY A 111 -5.74 8.83 -3.34
CA GLY A 111 -6.96 8.06 -3.19
C GLY A 111 -6.96 7.17 -1.98
N ILE A 112 -8.14 6.69 -1.64
CA ILE A 112 -8.35 5.77 -0.53
C ILE A 112 -9.12 4.56 -1.05
N VAL A 113 -8.62 3.36 -0.77
CA VAL A 113 -9.25 2.10 -1.18
C VAL A 113 -9.88 1.44 0.03
N PHE A 114 -11.10 0.99 -0.13
CA PHE A 114 -11.79 0.13 0.84
C PHE A 114 -12.05 -1.25 0.27
N GLU A 115 -12.19 -2.22 1.16
CA GLU A 115 -12.47 -3.62 0.80
C GLU A 115 -13.84 -3.77 0.12
N ASN A 116 -14.84 -2.97 0.53
CA ASN A 116 -16.20 -3.04 0.00
C ASN A 116 -16.92 -1.68 0.07
N GLU A 117 -18.03 -1.58 -0.67
CA GLU A 117 -18.82 -0.35 -0.78
C GLU A 117 -19.50 0.06 0.52
N LYS A 118 -19.86 -0.89 1.39
CA LYS A 118 -20.50 -0.59 2.68
C LYS A 118 -19.58 0.25 3.55
N ILE A 119 -18.31 -0.16 3.68
CA ILE A 119 -17.30 0.58 4.45
C ILE A 119 -17.06 1.94 3.80
N ALA A 120 -16.88 1.98 2.49
CA ALA A 120 -16.65 3.23 1.76
C ALA A 120 -17.77 4.25 2.01
N ARG A 121 -19.04 3.85 1.83
CA ARG A 121 -20.22 4.70 2.06
C ARG A 121 -20.24 5.26 3.47
N GLN A 122 -20.03 4.42 4.47
CA GLN A 122 -20.01 4.83 5.87
C GLN A 122 -18.92 5.90 6.12
N LYS A 123 -17.70 5.65 5.66
CA LYS A 123 -16.57 6.57 5.86
C LYS A 123 -16.74 7.89 5.12
N ILE A 124 -17.29 7.89 3.92
CA ILE A 124 -17.58 9.12 3.18
C ILE A 124 -18.60 9.99 3.92
N VAL A 125 -19.65 9.37 4.48
CA VAL A 125 -20.63 10.12 5.27
C VAL A 125 -19.99 10.71 6.52
N GLU A 126 -19.20 9.93 7.26
CA GLU A 126 -18.45 10.42 8.42
C GLU A 126 -17.56 11.61 8.05
N TRP A 127 -16.82 11.53 6.94
CA TRP A 127 -15.91 12.59 6.49
C TRP A 127 -16.63 13.85 6.04
N LYS A 128 -17.77 13.72 5.37
CA LYS A 128 -18.62 14.88 5.01
C LYS A 128 -19.09 15.63 6.25
N VAL A 129 -19.52 14.89 7.28
CA VAL A 129 -19.95 15.50 8.55
C VAL A 129 -18.79 16.20 9.27
N MET A 130 -17.58 15.64 9.20
CA MET A 130 -16.37 16.20 9.80
C MET A 130 -15.75 17.35 8.98
N GLY A 131 -16.24 17.61 7.76
CA GLY A 131 -15.69 18.65 6.90
C GLY A 131 -14.33 18.31 6.28
N PHE A 132 -13.99 17.02 6.15
CA PHE A 132 -12.75 16.62 5.49
C PHE A 132 -12.78 16.93 3.98
N PRO A 133 -11.62 17.22 3.37
CA PRO A 133 -11.55 17.47 1.93
C PRO A 133 -11.96 16.22 1.15
N LYS A 134 -12.55 16.45 -0.04
CA LYS A 134 -12.92 15.36 -0.95
C LYS A 134 -11.64 14.66 -1.44
N ILE A 135 -11.59 13.35 -1.28
CA ILE A 135 -10.54 12.46 -1.78
C ILE A 135 -11.20 11.39 -2.66
N ASP A 136 -10.53 10.97 -3.72
CA ASP A 136 -11.01 9.89 -4.56
C ASP A 136 -11.06 8.56 -3.78
N VAL A 137 -12.19 7.87 -3.88
CA VAL A 137 -12.44 6.60 -3.20
C VAL A 137 -12.55 5.48 -4.21
N PHE A 138 -11.94 4.35 -3.87
CA PHE A 138 -11.93 3.15 -4.69
C PHE A 138 -12.36 1.94 -3.88
N ILE A 139 -12.80 0.89 -4.58
CA ILE A 139 -13.17 -0.41 -4.02
C ILE A 139 -12.30 -1.48 -4.65
N SER A 140 -11.68 -2.30 -3.81
CA SER A 140 -10.93 -3.47 -4.25
C SER A 140 -10.87 -4.53 -3.16
N PRO A 141 -11.74 -5.54 -3.15
CA PRO A 141 -11.62 -6.67 -2.22
C PRO A 141 -10.27 -7.39 -2.37
N GLU A 142 -9.73 -7.45 -3.59
CA GLU A 142 -8.49 -8.15 -3.90
C GLU A 142 -7.26 -7.53 -3.22
N LEU A 143 -7.21 -6.21 -3.05
CA LEU A 143 -6.10 -5.57 -2.33
C LEU A 143 -6.07 -5.92 -0.84
N PHE A 144 -7.14 -6.49 -0.28
CA PHE A 144 -7.22 -6.94 1.11
C PHE A 144 -7.09 -8.46 1.26
N ASP A 145 -6.99 -9.19 0.15
CA ASP A 145 -6.88 -10.66 0.12
C ASP A 145 -5.44 -11.11 -0.13
N VAL A 146 -4.87 -11.84 0.82
CA VAL A 146 -3.51 -12.38 0.73
C VAL A 146 -3.28 -13.30 -0.48
N SER A 147 -4.33 -13.93 -1.02
CA SER A 147 -4.23 -14.77 -2.21
C SER A 147 -3.83 -13.99 -3.46
N THR A 148 -4.02 -12.67 -3.47
CA THR A 148 -3.64 -11.77 -4.57
C THR A 148 -2.13 -11.72 -4.79
N SER A 149 -1.31 -11.95 -3.77
CA SER A 149 0.15 -12.11 -3.93
C SER A 149 0.49 -13.19 -4.98
N GLY A 150 -0.20 -14.34 -4.93
CA GLY A 150 -0.03 -15.39 -5.94
C GLY A 150 -0.46 -14.96 -7.35
N LYS A 151 -1.54 -14.20 -7.47
CA LYS A 151 -2.03 -13.66 -8.76
C LYS A 151 -1.01 -12.71 -9.39
N ILE A 152 -0.44 -11.81 -8.60
CA ILE A 152 0.62 -10.87 -9.05
C ILE A 152 1.82 -11.63 -9.64
N ARG A 153 2.22 -12.74 -9.02
CA ARG A 153 3.32 -13.59 -9.50
C ARG A 153 3.00 -14.33 -10.78
N CYS A 154 1.73 -14.43 -11.14
CA CYS A 154 1.23 -14.98 -12.40
C CYS A 154 0.80 -13.90 -13.40
N GLY A 155 1.16 -12.64 -13.19
CA GLY A 155 0.87 -11.55 -14.13
C GLY A 155 -0.56 -11.02 -14.07
N VAL A 156 -1.32 -11.31 -13.04
CA VAL A 156 -2.72 -10.87 -12.90
C VAL A 156 -2.80 -9.68 -11.96
N GLU A 157 -3.26 -8.54 -12.49
CA GLU A 157 -3.47 -7.32 -11.70
C GLU A 157 -4.77 -7.41 -10.87
N PRO A 158 -4.76 -6.93 -9.62
CA PRO A 158 -5.99 -6.81 -8.83
C PRO A 158 -6.90 -5.73 -9.42
N VAL A 159 -8.19 -5.99 -9.36
CA VAL A 159 -9.21 -5.05 -9.85
C VAL A 159 -9.44 -3.96 -8.82
N VAL A 160 -9.27 -2.70 -9.24
CA VAL A 160 -9.55 -1.50 -8.45
C VAL A 160 -10.59 -0.66 -9.18
N LYS A 161 -11.76 -0.44 -8.57
CA LYS A 161 -12.86 0.30 -9.18
C LYS A 161 -13.07 1.64 -8.48
N PRO A 162 -13.25 2.75 -9.21
CA PRO A 162 -13.69 4.00 -8.60
C PRO A 162 -15.05 3.80 -7.92
N TYR A 163 -15.16 4.27 -6.68
CA TYR A 163 -16.45 4.32 -6.01
C TYR A 163 -17.18 5.60 -6.46
N ARG A 164 -18.40 5.42 -6.95
CA ARG A 164 -19.30 6.52 -7.27
C ARG A 164 -20.50 6.40 -6.33
N GLU A 165 -20.78 7.48 -5.59
CA GLU A 165 -22.07 7.57 -4.89
C GLU A 165 -23.16 7.54 -5.96
N GLU A 166 -24.16 6.66 -5.82
CA GLU A 166 -25.37 6.79 -6.57
C GLU A 166 -25.98 8.14 -6.17
N GLU A 167 -26.08 9.06 -7.12
CA GLU A 167 -26.91 10.25 -6.97
C GLU A 167 -28.34 9.74 -6.85
N ASN A 168 -28.80 9.50 -5.61
CA ASN A 168 -30.22 9.38 -5.38
C ASN A 168 -30.79 10.75 -5.74
N GLU A 169 -31.39 10.85 -6.91
CA GLU A 169 -32.34 11.88 -7.24
C GLU A 169 -33.41 11.85 -6.14
N LEU A 170 -33.21 12.67 -5.13
CA LEU A 170 -34.26 12.98 -4.17
C LEU A 170 -35.28 13.79 -4.95
N PHE A 171 -36.35 13.13 -5.36
CA PHE A 171 -37.58 13.73 -5.82
C PHE A 171 -38.21 14.57 -4.71
#